data_37304b366c55f854e02a54110569f4c8
#
_entry.id   37304b366c55f854e02a54110569f4c8
#
_cell.length_a   1.000
_cell.length_b   1.000
_cell.length_c   1.000
_cell.angle_alpha   90.00
_cell.angle_beta   90.00
_cell.angle_gamma   90.00
#
_symmetry.space_group_name_H-M   'P 1'
#
loop_
_entity.id
_entity.type
_entity.pdbx_description
1 polymer ?
#
loop_
_entity_poly.entity_id
_entity_poly.type
_entity_poly.pdbx_seq_one_letter_code
_entity_poly.pdbx_strand_id
1 'polypeptide(L)'
;MRAVLDRAVRDGAFPGAYAVVGTRRGIVAEYGAGRLDSADATAPTSRTVWDLASLTKVIGTTSAVLQLVGSGRVALDSPVVRYLPEWRVAGAERVTVRHLLSHNAGLPAWRALYKESDTPDEAMQLILATPLDTAPGVRFLYSDMGFILLGRIVERVSGMRLAEYGPREVFGPAGMRETRYLPPASWRERTAPTEQDPWRQRKLRGEVHDENAARLGGVAGHAGLFSTATDLARFARLYLNGGTIDGTRVFDSATVAVFTRVQDSTVSRRALGWETPTGRNSAGTKLSPLAFGHTGFTGTSIWMDPAQDLFVVLLTNRVNPTRQNTGIGAVRSRIADAVSAAMSGASASTAGSRALADSKQEPRR
;
A
#
# COMPACT_ATOMS: atom_id res chain seq x y z
N MET A 1 12.98 -13.63 -9.91
CA MET A 1 12.20 -13.61 -8.67
C MET A 1 12.64 -14.68 -7.67
N ARG A 2 12.51 -16.00 -7.93
CA ARG A 2 12.84 -17.08 -6.97
C ARG A 2 14.23 -16.93 -6.36
N ALA A 3 15.28 -16.89 -7.18
CA ALA A 3 16.67 -16.78 -6.70
C ALA A 3 16.92 -15.55 -5.79
N VAL A 4 16.20 -14.43 -6.03
CA VAL A 4 16.31 -13.24 -5.19
C VAL A 4 15.70 -13.48 -3.81
N LEU A 5 14.52 -14.12 -3.74
CA LEU A 5 13.83 -14.41 -2.48
C LEU A 5 14.58 -15.46 -1.66
N ASP A 6 15.03 -16.55 -2.29
CA ASP A 6 15.78 -17.61 -1.61
C ASP A 6 17.09 -17.08 -1.04
N ARG A 7 17.78 -16.23 -1.79
CA ARG A 7 18.98 -15.54 -1.30
C ARG A 7 18.66 -14.65 -0.11
N ALA A 8 17.60 -13.83 -0.21
CA ALA A 8 17.20 -12.92 0.85
C ALA A 8 16.87 -13.64 2.17
N VAL A 9 16.22 -14.82 2.10
CA VAL A 9 15.98 -15.69 3.26
C VAL A 9 17.29 -16.20 3.85
N ARG A 10 18.21 -16.71 3.01
CA ARG A 10 19.54 -17.17 3.47
C ARG A 10 20.36 -16.04 4.11
N ASP A 11 20.29 -14.85 3.54
CA ASP A 11 21.00 -13.65 4.04
C ASP A 11 20.29 -13.04 5.28
N GLY A 12 19.17 -13.62 5.73
CA GLY A 12 18.45 -13.20 6.94
C GLY A 12 17.64 -11.90 6.78
N ALA A 13 17.31 -11.48 5.54
CA ALA A 13 16.54 -10.26 5.31
C ALA A 13 15.10 -10.35 5.85
N PHE A 14 14.55 -11.54 5.94
CA PHE A 14 13.26 -11.88 6.55
C PHE A 14 13.14 -13.39 6.75
N PRO A 15 12.32 -13.87 7.71
CA PRO A 15 12.04 -15.29 7.89
C PRO A 15 11.27 -15.89 6.72
N GLY A 16 10.23 -15.18 6.25
CA GLY A 16 9.35 -15.63 5.19
C GLY A 16 8.89 -14.52 4.27
N ALA A 17 8.61 -14.90 3.03
CA ALA A 17 8.11 -13.99 2.01
C ALA A 17 7.17 -14.71 1.04
N TYR A 18 6.23 -13.94 0.48
CA TYR A 18 5.46 -14.36 -0.69
C TYR A 18 5.44 -13.23 -1.72
N ALA A 19 5.81 -13.54 -2.95
CA ALA A 19 5.76 -12.58 -4.05
C ALA A 19 4.80 -13.05 -5.13
N VAL A 20 4.04 -12.12 -5.68
CA VAL A 20 3.17 -12.34 -6.84
C VAL A 20 3.42 -11.24 -7.87
N VAL A 21 3.47 -11.65 -9.12
CA VAL A 21 3.73 -10.83 -10.29
C VAL A 21 2.65 -11.09 -11.33
N GLY A 22 2.20 -10.08 -12.00
CA GLY A 22 1.19 -10.24 -13.04
C GLY A 22 0.98 -9.00 -13.89
N THR A 23 -0.03 -9.09 -14.72
CA THR A 23 -0.48 -8.06 -15.64
C THR A 23 -1.93 -7.68 -15.34
N ARG A 24 -2.49 -6.73 -16.09
CA ARG A 24 -3.94 -6.42 -15.99
C ARG A 24 -4.84 -7.63 -16.23
N ARG A 25 -4.33 -8.69 -16.91
CA ARG A 25 -5.09 -9.91 -17.20
C ARG A 25 -5.09 -10.91 -16.05
N GLY A 26 -4.03 -10.97 -15.25
CA GLY A 26 -3.93 -11.93 -14.15
C GLY A 26 -2.52 -12.12 -13.62
N ILE A 27 -2.39 -13.08 -12.70
CA ILE A 27 -1.12 -13.50 -12.14
C ILE A 27 -0.33 -14.27 -13.21
N VAL A 28 0.94 -13.93 -13.38
CA VAL A 28 1.89 -14.58 -14.29
C VAL A 28 2.82 -15.52 -13.53
N ALA A 29 3.25 -15.12 -12.33
CA ALA A 29 4.10 -15.93 -11.49
C ALA A 29 3.92 -15.58 -10.02
N GLU A 30 4.07 -16.58 -9.16
CA GLU A 30 4.09 -16.41 -7.72
C GLU A 30 5.11 -17.36 -7.07
N TYR A 31 5.61 -16.99 -5.89
CA TYR A 31 6.56 -17.79 -5.17
C TYR A 31 6.60 -17.45 -3.68
N GLY A 32 6.54 -18.49 -2.83
CA GLY A 32 6.78 -18.41 -1.40
C GLY A 32 8.20 -18.85 -1.06
N ALA A 33 8.88 -18.15 -0.18
CA ALA A 33 10.23 -18.46 0.29
C ALA A 33 10.31 -18.44 1.82
N GLY A 34 11.15 -19.27 2.40
CA GLY A 34 11.36 -19.35 3.84
C GLY A 34 10.19 -19.94 4.62
N ARG A 35 9.98 -19.45 5.82
CA ARG A 35 8.93 -19.89 6.76
C ARG A 35 8.33 -18.68 7.49
N LEU A 36 7.13 -18.83 8.02
CA LEU A 36 6.43 -17.70 8.69
C LEU A 36 7.11 -17.30 10.00
N ASP A 37 7.71 -18.28 10.71
CA ASP A 37 8.42 -18.04 11.97
C ASP A 37 9.66 -18.96 12.07
N SER A 38 10.64 -18.55 12.86
CA SER A 38 11.80 -19.42 13.21
C SER A 38 11.39 -20.65 14.01
N ALA A 39 10.32 -20.53 14.81
CA ALA A 39 9.77 -21.61 15.63
C ALA A 39 8.73 -22.48 14.90
N ASP A 40 8.37 -22.14 13.66
CA ASP A 40 7.29 -22.78 12.89
C ASP A 40 7.78 -23.11 11.48
N ALA A 41 7.61 -24.35 11.05
CA ALA A 41 7.98 -24.81 9.70
C ALA A 41 7.00 -24.37 8.60
N THR A 42 5.92 -23.66 8.93
CA THR A 42 4.88 -23.25 7.99
C THR A 42 5.44 -22.35 6.88
N ALA A 43 5.36 -22.82 5.64
CA ALA A 43 5.76 -22.06 4.47
C ALA A 43 4.72 -21.00 4.12
N PRO A 44 5.14 -19.81 3.65
CA PRO A 44 4.23 -18.81 3.09
C PRO A 44 3.49 -19.34 1.85
N THR A 45 2.19 -19.04 1.77
CA THR A 45 1.33 -19.38 0.62
C THR A 45 0.61 -18.14 0.11
N SER A 46 -0.08 -18.25 -1.04
CA SER A 46 -0.93 -17.18 -1.58
C SER A 46 -2.05 -16.74 -0.62
N ARG A 47 -2.43 -17.61 0.31
CA ARG A 47 -3.46 -17.38 1.35
C ARG A 47 -2.90 -16.95 2.70
N THR A 48 -1.60 -16.87 2.86
CA THR A 48 -1.00 -16.31 4.07
C THR A 48 -1.47 -14.87 4.24
N VAL A 49 -1.92 -14.54 5.45
CA VAL A 49 -2.37 -13.17 5.80
C VAL A 49 -1.20 -12.37 6.33
N TRP A 50 -1.07 -11.14 5.89
CA TRP A 50 0.04 -10.27 6.23
C TRP A 50 -0.47 -8.93 6.78
N ASP A 51 0.16 -8.43 7.83
CA ASP A 51 0.00 -7.04 8.25
C ASP A 51 0.63 -6.13 7.18
N LEU A 52 -0.19 -5.33 6.56
CA LEU A 52 0.20 -4.48 5.43
C LEU A 52 0.95 -3.22 5.87
N ALA A 53 0.91 -2.87 7.15
CA ALA A 53 1.48 -1.63 7.67
C ALA A 53 1.06 -0.43 6.79
N SER A 54 2.00 0.40 6.33
CA SER A 54 1.71 1.60 5.53
C SER A 54 1.09 1.34 4.16
N LEU A 55 1.03 0.11 3.65
CA LEU A 55 0.20 -0.18 2.48
C LEU A 55 -1.29 0.10 2.77
N THR A 56 -1.70 0.12 4.04
CA THR A 56 -3.02 0.59 4.47
C THR A 56 -3.36 1.96 3.90
N LYS A 57 -2.38 2.86 3.82
CA LYS A 57 -2.56 4.21 3.28
C LYS A 57 -3.11 4.19 1.86
N VAL A 58 -2.58 3.31 1.02
CA VAL A 58 -2.93 3.28 -0.40
C VAL A 58 -4.07 2.32 -0.70
N ILE A 59 -4.08 1.14 -0.06
CA ILE A 59 -5.10 0.12 -0.30
C ILE A 59 -6.42 0.50 0.39
N GLY A 60 -6.35 0.99 1.62
CA GLY A 60 -7.53 1.40 2.40
C GLY A 60 -7.91 2.85 2.16
N THR A 61 -7.11 3.76 2.71
CA THR A 61 -7.49 5.17 2.85
C THR A 61 -7.49 5.94 1.53
N THR A 62 -6.43 5.85 0.72
CA THR A 62 -6.39 6.50 -0.60
C THR A 62 -7.50 5.99 -1.51
N SER A 63 -7.77 4.68 -1.51
CA SER A 63 -8.85 4.08 -2.30
C SER A 63 -10.24 4.57 -1.85
N ALA A 64 -10.44 4.70 -0.55
CA ALA A 64 -11.69 5.27 0.00
C ALA A 64 -11.86 6.74 -0.37
N VAL A 65 -10.80 7.55 -0.22
CA VAL A 65 -10.83 8.97 -0.61
C VAL A 65 -11.03 9.12 -2.12
N LEU A 66 -10.35 8.30 -2.94
CA LEU A 66 -10.52 8.28 -4.39
C LEU A 66 -11.99 8.07 -4.77
N GLN A 67 -12.66 7.11 -4.14
CA GLN A 67 -14.08 6.81 -4.40
C GLN A 67 -14.99 7.96 -3.97
N LEU A 68 -14.72 8.59 -2.82
CA LEU A 68 -15.46 9.76 -2.37
C LEU A 68 -15.22 11.00 -3.27
N VAL A 69 -14.03 11.13 -3.85
CA VAL A 69 -13.73 12.18 -4.84
C VAL A 69 -14.44 11.89 -6.15
N GLY A 70 -14.38 10.66 -6.66
CA GLY A 70 -15.06 10.26 -7.89
C GLY A 70 -16.60 10.40 -7.82
N SER A 71 -17.17 10.24 -6.61
CA SER A 71 -18.61 10.51 -6.36
C SER A 71 -18.95 11.94 -6.00
N GLY A 72 -17.99 12.88 -6.02
CA GLY A 72 -18.20 14.29 -5.71
C GLY A 72 -18.44 14.62 -4.22
N ARG A 73 -18.33 13.63 -3.32
CA ARG A 73 -18.54 13.80 -1.87
C ARG A 73 -17.36 14.45 -1.17
N VAL A 74 -16.16 14.32 -1.72
CA VAL A 74 -14.92 14.97 -1.26
C VAL A 74 -14.29 15.69 -2.45
N ALA A 75 -13.82 16.93 -2.24
CA ALA A 75 -13.04 17.65 -3.23
C ALA A 75 -11.57 17.73 -2.77
N LEU A 76 -10.63 17.44 -3.67
CA LEU A 76 -9.19 17.41 -3.36
C LEU A 76 -8.68 18.75 -2.83
N ASP A 77 -9.19 19.85 -3.36
CA ASP A 77 -8.73 21.21 -3.03
C ASP A 77 -9.59 21.90 -1.95
N SER A 78 -10.58 21.17 -1.39
CA SER A 78 -11.32 21.66 -0.23
C SER A 78 -10.44 21.64 1.03
N PRO A 79 -10.53 22.67 1.88
CA PRO A 79 -9.92 22.67 3.19
C PRO A 79 -10.39 21.48 4.03
N VAL A 80 -9.48 20.85 4.75
CA VAL A 80 -9.76 19.72 5.63
C VAL A 80 -10.78 20.07 6.71
N VAL A 81 -10.73 21.31 7.22
CA VAL A 81 -11.66 21.82 8.24
C VAL A 81 -13.13 21.84 7.78
N ARG A 82 -13.39 21.78 6.47
CA ARG A 82 -14.75 21.58 5.94
C ARG A 82 -15.35 20.24 6.34
N TYR A 83 -14.51 19.22 6.43
CA TYR A 83 -14.89 17.85 6.77
C TYR A 83 -14.66 17.55 8.26
N LEU A 84 -13.65 18.21 8.87
CA LEU A 84 -13.25 18.06 10.27
C LEU A 84 -13.22 19.45 10.94
N PRO A 85 -14.38 20.05 11.25
CA PRO A 85 -14.45 21.40 11.83
C PRO A 85 -13.85 21.49 13.24
N GLU A 86 -13.63 20.34 13.90
CA GLU A 86 -12.94 20.23 15.18
C GLU A 86 -11.40 20.41 15.05
N TRP A 87 -10.80 20.29 13.87
CA TRP A 87 -9.37 20.52 13.64
C TRP A 87 -9.07 22.02 13.51
N ARG A 88 -8.64 22.65 14.60
CA ARG A 88 -8.54 24.11 14.73
C ARG A 88 -7.13 24.62 15.03
N VAL A 89 -6.09 23.84 14.72
CA VAL A 89 -4.71 24.34 14.88
C VAL A 89 -4.44 25.49 13.90
N ALA A 90 -3.52 26.37 14.24
CA ALA A 90 -3.16 27.51 13.40
C ALA A 90 -2.73 27.04 12.00
N GLY A 91 -3.34 27.56 10.96
CA GLY A 91 -3.07 27.18 9.56
C GLY A 91 -3.88 25.99 9.04
N ALA A 92 -4.67 25.30 9.88
CA ALA A 92 -5.50 24.16 9.45
C ALA A 92 -6.48 24.54 8.33
N GLU A 93 -6.96 25.77 8.31
CA GLU A 93 -7.88 26.30 7.29
C GLU A 93 -7.28 26.34 5.87
N ARG A 94 -5.97 26.28 5.76
CA ARG A 94 -5.23 26.25 4.48
C ARG A 94 -4.85 24.84 4.04
N VAL A 95 -4.98 23.84 4.91
CA VAL A 95 -4.66 22.44 4.57
C VAL A 95 -5.80 21.84 3.78
N THR A 96 -5.50 21.36 2.57
CA THR A 96 -6.48 20.68 1.71
C THR A 96 -6.36 19.15 1.82
N VAL A 97 -7.36 18.42 1.32
CA VAL A 97 -7.31 16.95 1.19
C VAL A 97 -6.12 16.53 0.31
N ARG A 98 -5.83 17.29 -0.75
CA ARG A 98 -4.66 17.09 -1.61
C ARG A 98 -3.37 17.16 -0.82
N HIS A 99 -3.21 18.14 0.07
CA HIS A 99 -2.01 18.28 0.91
C HIS A 99 -1.80 17.05 1.81
N LEU A 100 -2.87 16.50 2.41
CA LEU A 100 -2.76 15.28 3.22
C LEU A 100 -2.32 14.09 2.37
N LEU A 101 -2.93 13.86 1.20
CA LEU A 101 -2.61 12.76 0.29
C LEU A 101 -1.17 12.87 -0.28
N SER A 102 -0.68 14.09 -0.49
CA SER A 102 0.66 14.36 -1.03
C SER A 102 1.75 14.45 0.03
N HIS A 103 1.41 14.29 1.32
CA HIS A 103 2.33 14.44 2.44
C HIS A 103 3.05 15.81 2.48
N ASN A 104 2.35 16.87 2.11
CA ASN A 104 2.84 18.24 2.18
C ASN A 104 1.91 19.17 2.97
N ALA A 105 1.15 18.60 3.91
CA ALA A 105 0.23 19.33 4.77
C ALA A 105 0.93 20.18 5.87
N GLY A 106 2.23 19.99 6.08
CA GLY A 106 2.97 20.63 7.15
C GLY A 106 2.87 19.91 8.50
N LEU A 107 2.18 18.78 8.58
CA LEU A 107 2.09 17.96 9.79
C LEU A 107 3.41 17.26 10.10
N PRO A 108 3.74 17.02 11.40
CA PRO A 108 4.84 16.14 11.79
C PRO A 108 4.74 14.76 11.13
N ALA A 109 5.88 14.11 10.92
CA ALA A 109 5.92 12.78 10.37
C ALA A 109 5.19 11.76 11.25
N TRP A 110 5.43 11.84 12.56
CA TRP A 110 4.98 10.85 13.54
C TRP A 110 5.00 11.45 14.95
N ARG A 111 4.20 10.88 15.85
CA ARG A 111 4.16 11.18 17.28
C ARG A 111 3.87 9.88 18.03
N ALA A 112 4.42 9.71 19.23
CA ALA A 112 4.22 8.50 20.03
C ALA A 112 2.85 8.51 20.75
N LEU A 113 1.75 8.61 20.00
CA LEU A 113 0.38 8.70 20.54
C LEU A 113 0.08 7.59 21.54
N TYR A 114 0.57 6.37 21.25
CA TYR A 114 0.38 5.20 22.12
C TYR A 114 0.99 5.33 23.52
N LYS A 115 1.96 6.26 23.69
CA LYS A 115 2.56 6.59 24.99
C LYS A 115 1.91 7.78 25.68
N GLU A 116 1.24 8.62 24.91
CA GLU A 116 0.70 9.90 25.36
C GLU A 116 -0.81 9.85 25.57
N SER A 117 -1.44 8.72 25.32
CA SER A 117 -2.89 8.51 25.46
C SER A 117 -3.19 7.10 25.96
N ASP A 118 -4.32 6.94 26.66
CA ASP A 118 -4.80 5.66 27.14
C ASP A 118 -5.99 5.12 26.34
N THR A 119 -6.69 5.99 25.62
CA THR A 119 -7.86 5.65 24.82
C THR A 119 -7.73 6.08 23.36
N PRO A 120 -8.50 5.46 22.41
CA PRO A 120 -8.56 5.91 21.02
C PRO A 120 -9.00 7.38 20.89
N ASP A 121 -9.94 7.84 21.72
CA ASP A 121 -10.44 9.21 21.66
C ASP A 121 -9.38 10.21 22.10
N GLU A 122 -8.65 9.94 23.18
CA GLU A 122 -7.50 10.77 23.58
C GLU A 122 -6.43 10.84 22.49
N ALA A 123 -6.08 9.70 21.89
CA ALA A 123 -5.13 9.67 20.76
C ALA A 123 -5.61 10.56 19.61
N MET A 124 -6.90 10.52 19.27
CA MET A 124 -7.48 11.37 18.24
C MET A 124 -7.44 12.86 18.65
N GLN A 125 -7.74 13.21 19.90
CA GLN A 125 -7.62 14.58 20.38
C GLN A 125 -6.18 15.10 20.29
N LEU A 126 -5.18 14.28 20.61
CA LEU A 126 -3.77 14.64 20.44
C LEU A 126 -3.42 14.92 18.97
N ILE A 127 -3.97 14.17 18.03
CA ILE A 127 -3.78 14.42 16.58
C ILE A 127 -4.41 15.75 16.19
N LEU A 128 -5.66 15.99 16.61
CA LEU A 128 -6.39 17.23 16.29
C LEU A 128 -5.75 18.47 16.95
N ALA A 129 -5.01 18.30 18.03
CA ALA A 129 -4.28 19.37 18.72
C ALA A 129 -2.83 19.54 18.25
N THR A 130 -2.32 18.67 17.38
CA THR A 130 -0.93 18.74 16.92
C THR A 130 -0.74 19.89 15.95
N PRO A 131 0.16 20.86 16.25
CA PRO A 131 0.41 22.00 15.38
C PRO A 131 1.10 21.56 14.07
N LEU A 132 1.03 22.44 13.07
CA LEU A 132 1.79 22.28 11.84
C LEU A 132 3.26 22.73 12.08
N ASP A 133 4.23 21.95 11.60
CA ASP A 133 5.65 22.28 11.63
C ASP A 133 6.00 23.32 10.56
N THR A 134 5.25 23.33 9.45
CA THR A 134 5.46 24.26 8.32
C THR A 134 4.13 24.62 7.68
N ALA A 135 4.12 25.67 6.85
CA ALA A 135 2.96 25.99 6.03
C ALA A 135 2.64 24.84 5.05
N PRO A 136 1.33 24.60 4.77
CA PRO A 136 0.92 23.60 3.77
C PRO A 136 1.49 23.92 2.39
N GLY A 137 1.85 22.90 1.61
CA GLY A 137 2.37 23.02 0.26
C GLY A 137 3.88 23.37 0.16
N VAL A 138 4.54 23.68 1.27
CA VAL A 138 5.94 24.18 1.23
C VAL A 138 6.96 23.07 1.07
N ARG A 139 6.76 21.93 1.75
CA ARG A 139 7.69 20.80 1.67
C ARG A 139 7.00 19.45 1.82
N PHE A 140 7.61 18.43 1.24
CA PHE A 140 7.26 17.05 1.48
C PHE A 140 7.78 16.59 2.85
N LEU A 141 6.88 16.01 3.65
CA LEU A 141 7.24 15.24 4.85
C LEU A 141 6.24 14.09 5.00
N TYR A 142 6.72 12.86 4.78
CA TYR A 142 5.89 11.68 4.97
C TYR A 142 5.27 11.67 6.37
N SER A 143 3.94 11.71 6.45
CA SER A 143 3.21 11.87 7.71
C SER A 143 2.14 10.80 7.88
N ASP A 144 2.22 10.05 8.97
CA ASP A 144 1.17 9.13 9.42
C ASP A 144 -0.06 9.90 9.90
N MET A 145 0.16 11.04 10.55
CA MET A 145 -0.92 11.87 11.10
C MET A 145 -1.86 12.39 10.01
N GLY A 146 -1.31 12.79 8.85
CA GLY A 146 -2.12 13.20 7.71
C GLY A 146 -3.05 12.07 7.22
N PHE A 147 -2.60 10.83 7.24
CA PHE A 147 -3.42 9.69 6.84
C PHE A 147 -4.42 9.26 7.93
N ILE A 148 -4.13 9.48 9.20
CA ILE A 148 -5.14 9.30 10.27
C ILE A 148 -6.28 10.31 10.06
N LEU A 149 -5.97 11.58 9.77
CA LEU A 149 -7.00 12.59 9.45
C LEU A 149 -7.79 12.23 8.18
N LEU A 150 -7.14 11.71 7.12
CA LEU A 150 -7.85 11.21 5.93
C LEU A 150 -8.81 10.07 6.26
N GLY A 151 -8.39 9.13 7.10
CA GLY A 151 -9.29 8.07 7.61
C GLY A 151 -10.50 8.65 8.32
N ARG A 152 -10.30 9.66 9.16
CA ARG A 152 -11.39 10.35 9.86
C ARG A 152 -12.33 11.11 8.91
N ILE A 153 -11.79 11.71 7.83
CA ILE A 153 -12.62 12.33 6.77
C ILE A 153 -13.50 11.27 6.09
N VAL A 154 -12.94 10.10 5.76
CA VAL A 154 -13.72 8.99 5.17
C VAL A 154 -14.88 8.62 6.08
N GLU A 155 -14.63 8.42 7.37
CA GLU A 155 -15.68 8.07 8.35
C GLU A 155 -16.76 9.17 8.45
N ARG A 156 -16.35 10.41 8.56
CA ARG A 156 -17.26 11.55 8.70
C ARG A 156 -18.16 11.73 7.47
N VAL A 157 -17.56 11.64 6.28
CA VAL A 157 -18.28 11.85 5.02
C VAL A 157 -19.16 10.66 4.66
N SER A 158 -18.70 9.44 4.93
CA SER A 158 -19.46 8.22 4.62
C SER A 158 -20.53 7.87 5.64
N GLY A 159 -20.35 8.27 6.90
CA GLY A 159 -21.15 7.80 8.04
C GLY A 159 -20.81 6.36 8.47
N MET A 160 -19.76 5.76 7.90
CA MET A 160 -19.31 4.39 8.19
C MET A 160 -17.94 4.41 8.85
N ARG A 161 -17.67 3.46 9.74
CA ARG A 161 -16.31 3.25 10.26
C ARG A 161 -15.38 2.80 9.11
N LEU A 162 -14.12 3.16 9.17
CA LEU A 162 -13.14 2.81 8.14
C LEU A 162 -13.05 1.28 7.91
N ALA A 163 -13.19 0.50 9.00
CA ALA A 163 -13.22 -0.96 8.96
C ALA A 163 -14.44 -1.55 8.23
N GLU A 164 -15.50 -0.79 8.07
CA GLU A 164 -16.75 -1.18 7.36
C GLU A 164 -16.73 -0.65 5.93
N TYR A 165 -16.25 0.58 5.74
CA TYR A 165 -16.19 1.23 4.45
C TYR A 165 -15.36 0.43 3.44
N GLY A 166 -14.12 0.04 3.82
CA GLY A 166 -13.23 -0.71 2.94
C GLY A 166 -13.86 -1.99 2.39
N PRO A 167 -14.29 -2.94 3.25
CA PRO A 167 -14.95 -4.17 2.81
C PRO A 167 -16.22 -3.95 1.97
N ARG A 168 -17.03 -2.96 2.32
CA ARG A 168 -18.32 -2.73 1.64
C ARG A 168 -18.15 -2.03 0.28
N GLU A 169 -17.34 -0.99 0.23
CA GLU A 169 -17.32 -0.08 -0.92
C GLU A 169 -16.14 -0.35 -1.87
N VAL A 170 -15.05 -0.94 -1.39
CA VAL A 170 -13.83 -1.16 -2.17
C VAL A 170 -13.51 -2.64 -2.33
N PHE A 171 -13.30 -3.36 -1.22
CA PHE A 171 -12.73 -4.72 -1.26
C PHE A 171 -13.74 -5.75 -1.75
N GLY A 172 -14.99 -5.68 -1.27
CA GLY A 172 -16.07 -6.57 -1.69
C GLY A 172 -16.35 -6.48 -3.19
N PRO A 173 -16.62 -5.28 -3.75
CA PRO A 173 -16.79 -5.08 -5.18
C PRO A 173 -15.58 -5.52 -6.01
N ALA A 174 -14.35 -5.34 -5.48
CA ALA A 174 -13.12 -5.83 -6.11
C ALA A 174 -12.90 -7.34 -5.96
N GLY A 175 -13.73 -8.05 -5.19
CA GLY A 175 -13.58 -9.47 -4.89
C GLY A 175 -12.41 -9.82 -3.97
N MET A 176 -11.93 -8.84 -3.17
CA MET A 176 -10.87 -8.98 -2.18
C MET A 176 -11.46 -9.40 -0.83
N ARG A 177 -11.77 -10.68 -0.70
CA ARG A 177 -12.55 -11.21 0.44
C ARG A 177 -11.72 -11.43 1.72
N GLU A 178 -10.41 -11.40 1.60
CA GLU A 178 -9.46 -11.63 2.68
C GLU A 178 -8.65 -10.35 3.01
N THR A 179 -9.21 -9.16 2.69
CA THR A 179 -8.63 -7.85 3.01
C THR A 179 -9.52 -7.13 4.01
N ARG A 180 -8.99 -6.84 5.20
CA ARG A 180 -9.74 -6.17 6.25
C ARG A 180 -8.88 -5.65 7.38
N TYR A 181 -9.42 -4.73 8.15
CA TYR A 181 -8.97 -4.43 9.50
C TYR A 181 -9.42 -5.54 10.47
N LEU A 182 -8.74 -5.69 11.59
CA LEU A 182 -9.11 -6.59 12.67
C LEU A 182 -9.44 -8.01 12.14
N PRO A 183 -8.46 -8.74 11.64
CA PRO A 183 -8.69 -10.08 11.11
C PRO A 183 -9.27 -10.99 12.21
N PRO A 184 -10.22 -11.88 11.88
CA PRO A 184 -10.84 -12.75 12.87
C PRO A 184 -9.83 -13.72 13.48
N ALA A 185 -10.07 -14.14 14.72
CA ALA A 185 -9.18 -15.07 15.43
C ALA A 185 -8.90 -16.37 14.65
N SER A 186 -9.86 -16.83 13.85
CA SER A 186 -9.72 -18.00 12.97
C SER A 186 -8.64 -17.85 11.89
N TRP A 187 -8.17 -16.63 11.60
CA TRP A 187 -7.09 -16.40 10.64
C TRP A 187 -5.71 -16.45 11.28
N ARG A 188 -5.62 -16.51 12.61
CA ARG A 188 -4.36 -16.41 13.36
C ARG A 188 -3.30 -17.39 12.85
N GLU A 189 -3.66 -18.68 12.65
CA GLU A 189 -2.71 -19.72 12.25
C GLU A 189 -2.08 -19.49 10.88
N ARG A 190 -2.82 -18.87 9.96
CA ARG A 190 -2.32 -18.52 8.63
C ARG A 190 -1.82 -17.08 8.52
N THR A 191 -1.79 -16.33 9.62
CA THR A 191 -1.25 -14.96 9.62
C THR A 191 0.25 -15.01 9.94
N ALA A 192 1.04 -14.31 9.14
CA ALA A 192 2.46 -14.15 9.38
C ALA A 192 2.68 -13.35 10.69
N PRO A 193 3.43 -13.87 11.65
CA PRO A 193 3.76 -13.10 12.85
C PRO A 193 4.65 -11.92 12.49
N THR A 194 4.54 -10.86 13.27
CA THR A 194 5.39 -9.69 13.18
C THR A 194 6.40 -9.66 14.32
N GLU A 195 6.50 -8.59 15.08
CA GLU A 195 7.55 -8.37 16.05
C GLU A 195 7.27 -9.03 17.42
N GLN A 196 8.33 -9.37 18.14
CA GLN A 196 8.26 -9.47 19.59
C GLN A 196 8.16 -8.03 20.12
N ASP A 197 6.94 -7.57 20.32
CA ASP A 197 6.65 -6.15 20.60
C ASP A 197 7.08 -5.77 22.02
N PRO A 198 7.97 -4.80 22.19
CA PRO A 198 8.43 -4.39 23.50
C PRO A 198 7.39 -3.61 24.31
N TRP A 199 6.42 -2.96 23.65
CA TRP A 199 5.34 -2.23 24.33
C TRP A 199 4.26 -3.17 24.85
N ARG A 200 3.81 -4.12 24.01
CA ARG A 200 2.76 -5.10 24.36
C ARG A 200 3.33 -6.37 25.02
N GLN A 201 4.66 -6.51 25.13
CA GLN A 201 5.38 -7.61 25.81
C GLN A 201 5.03 -8.99 25.25
N ARG A 202 4.72 -9.09 23.96
CA ARG A 202 4.39 -10.37 23.30
C ARG A 202 4.68 -10.35 21.80
N LYS A 203 4.76 -11.54 21.21
CA LYS A 203 4.82 -11.70 19.75
C LYS A 203 3.45 -11.37 19.15
N LEU A 204 3.43 -10.48 18.17
CA LEU A 204 2.21 -10.07 17.46
C LEU A 204 1.91 -11.04 16.32
N ARG A 205 0.66 -11.52 16.25
CA ARG A 205 0.17 -12.36 15.17
C ARG A 205 -1.34 -12.19 15.02
N GLY A 206 -1.79 -11.59 13.91
CA GLY A 206 -3.19 -11.27 13.67
C GLY A 206 -3.69 -10.02 14.38
N GLU A 207 -2.79 -9.21 14.87
CA GLU A 207 -3.03 -7.87 15.41
C GLU A 207 -2.04 -6.89 14.79
N VAL A 208 -2.45 -5.62 14.65
CA VAL A 208 -1.66 -4.60 13.95
C VAL A 208 -0.31 -4.37 14.64
N HIS A 209 0.76 -4.32 13.84
CA HIS A 209 2.11 -4.05 14.34
C HIS A 209 2.26 -2.61 14.83
N ASP A 210 1.73 -1.64 14.08
CA ASP A 210 1.84 -0.22 14.40
C ASP A 210 1.19 0.12 15.73
N GLU A 211 1.96 0.72 16.64
CA GLU A 211 1.53 1.02 18.00
C GLU A 211 0.45 2.10 18.04
N ASN A 212 0.55 3.12 17.19
CA ASN A 212 -0.45 4.18 17.11
C ASN A 212 -1.78 3.65 16.55
N ALA A 213 -1.71 2.81 15.51
CA ALA A 213 -2.91 2.14 15.00
C ALA A 213 -3.54 1.22 16.05
N ALA A 214 -2.73 0.50 16.84
CA ALA A 214 -3.22 -0.32 17.96
C ALA A 214 -3.90 0.55 19.04
N ARG A 215 -3.31 1.70 19.38
CA ARG A 215 -3.90 2.68 20.31
C ARG A 215 -5.23 3.25 19.78
N LEU A 216 -5.37 3.39 18.47
CA LEU A 216 -6.60 3.79 17.78
C LEU A 216 -7.59 2.63 17.57
N GLY A 217 -7.44 1.52 18.30
CA GLY A 217 -8.36 0.37 18.27
C GLY A 217 -8.10 -0.60 17.09
N GLY A 218 -6.91 -0.58 16.50
CA GLY A 218 -6.52 -1.48 15.40
C GLY A 218 -7.01 -1.02 14.02
N VAL A 219 -7.66 0.16 13.94
CA VAL A 219 -8.24 0.71 12.70
C VAL A 219 -7.80 2.15 12.55
N ALA A 220 -6.88 2.40 11.63
CA ALA A 220 -6.41 3.76 11.37
C ALA A 220 -6.13 3.98 9.87
N GLY A 221 -6.18 5.23 9.42
CA GLY A 221 -5.96 5.56 8.01
C GLY A 221 -4.54 5.29 7.52
N HIS A 222 -3.57 5.17 8.42
CA HIS A 222 -2.15 4.97 8.09
C HIS A 222 -1.68 3.51 8.20
N ALA A 223 -2.34 2.67 9.02
CA ALA A 223 -1.98 1.26 9.28
C ALA A 223 -3.18 0.47 9.82
N GLY A 224 -3.09 -0.86 9.85
CA GLY A 224 -4.08 -1.77 10.44
C GLY A 224 -4.77 -2.71 9.46
N LEU A 225 -4.59 -2.54 8.13
CA LEU A 225 -5.09 -3.50 7.16
C LEU A 225 -4.24 -4.78 7.14
N PHE A 226 -4.94 -5.89 6.99
CA PHE A 226 -4.40 -7.20 6.68
C PHE A 226 -4.92 -7.66 5.32
N SER A 227 -4.09 -8.41 4.58
CA SER A 227 -4.48 -8.96 3.28
C SER A 227 -3.66 -10.19 2.91
N THR A 228 -3.98 -10.78 1.78
CA THR A 228 -3.29 -11.91 1.14
C THR A 228 -2.67 -11.48 -0.19
N ALA A 229 -1.75 -12.27 -0.72
CA ALA A 229 -1.14 -12.03 -2.02
C ALA A 229 -2.19 -12.08 -3.16
N THR A 230 -3.17 -12.97 -3.05
CA THR A 230 -4.28 -13.10 -4.01
C THR A 230 -5.12 -11.83 -4.08
N ASP A 231 -5.51 -11.28 -2.93
CA ASP A 231 -6.29 -10.04 -2.88
C ASP A 231 -5.51 -8.83 -3.40
N LEU A 232 -4.21 -8.75 -3.07
CA LEU A 232 -3.36 -7.66 -3.56
C LEU A 232 -3.11 -7.75 -5.08
N ALA A 233 -3.06 -8.95 -5.65
CA ALA A 233 -3.03 -9.12 -7.11
C ALA A 233 -4.33 -8.60 -7.76
N ARG A 234 -5.50 -8.84 -7.13
CA ARG A 234 -6.77 -8.25 -7.58
C ARG A 234 -6.76 -6.74 -7.49
N PHE A 235 -6.26 -6.19 -6.39
CA PHE A 235 -6.10 -4.75 -6.21
C PHE A 235 -5.20 -4.12 -7.28
N ALA A 236 -4.06 -4.73 -7.58
CA ALA A 236 -3.16 -4.25 -8.62
C ALA A 236 -3.84 -4.26 -10.01
N ARG A 237 -4.57 -5.35 -10.33
CA ARG A 237 -5.35 -5.44 -11.57
C ARG A 237 -6.44 -4.38 -11.65
N LEU A 238 -7.12 -4.09 -10.55
CA LEU A 238 -8.14 -3.03 -10.47
C LEU A 238 -7.55 -1.69 -10.92
N TYR A 239 -6.38 -1.31 -10.40
CA TYR A 239 -5.73 -0.06 -10.77
C TYR A 239 -5.18 -0.07 -12.20
N LEU A 240 -4.53 -1.16 -12.64
CA LEU A 240 -4.03 -1.29 -14.02
C LEU A 240 -5.16 -1.26 -15.07
N ASN A 241 -6.37 -1.64 -14.69
CA ASN A 241 -7.57 -1.56 -15.55
C ASN A 241 -8.40 -0.28 -15.30
N GLY A 242 -7.79 0.78 -14.77
CA GLY A 242 -8.45 2.07 -14.59
C GLY A 242 -9.69 2.04 -13.70
N GLY A 243 -9.67 1.22 -12.65
CA GLY A 243 -10.75 1.14 -11.67
C GLY A 243 -11.83 0.09 -11.96
N THR A 244 -11.59 -0.79 -12.93
CA THR A 244 -12.53 -1.89 -13.27
C THR A 244 -11.86 -3.25 -13.08
N ILE A 245 -12.55 -4.21 -12.51
CA ILE A 245 -12.09 -5.60 -12.37
C ILE A 245 -13.23 -6.59 -12.62
N ASP A 246 -12.97 -7.60 -13.46
CA ASP A 246 -13.92 -8.66 -13.79
C ASP A 246 -15.33 -8.12 -14.17
N GLY A 247 -15.36 -7.01 -14.94
CA GLY A 247 -16.58 -6.32 -15.37
C GLY A 247 -17.18 -5.34 -14.34
N THR A 248 -16.73 -5.36 -13.08
CA THR A 248 -17.22 -4.47 -12.03
C THR A 248 -16.39 -3.18 -11.98
N ARG A 249 -17.06 -2.03 -12.13
CA ARG A 249 -16.43 -0.72 -11.90
C ARG A 249 -16.47 -0.39 -10.41
N VAL A 250 -15.29 -0.31 -9.81
CA VAL A 250 -15.10 0.08 -8.40
C VAL A 250 -14.74 1.55 -8.30
N PHE A 251 -13.91 2.03 -9.24
CA PHE A 251 -13.45 3.43 -9.27
C PHE A 251 -13.75 4.08 -10.62
N ASP A 252 -13.99 5.38 -10.61
CA ASP A 252 -14.01 6.18 -11.83
C ASP A 252 -12.60 6.28 -12.43
N SER A 253 -12.49 6.02 -13.75
CA SER A 253 -11.19 5.95 -14.43
C SER A 253 -10.47 7.29 -14.51
N ALA A 254 -11.20 8.39 -14.67
CA ALA A 254 -10.59 9.72 -14.68
C ALA A 254 -10.03 10.07 -13.29
N THR A 255 -10.73 9.68 -12.23
CA THR A 255 -10.27 9.85 -10.86
C THR A 255 -9.03 8.99 -10.58
N VAL A 256 -8.99 7.72 -11.04
CA VAL A 256 -7.79 6.87 -10.95
C VAL A 256 -6.59 7.56 -11.61
N ALA A 257 -6.78 8.10 -12.83
CA ALA A 257 -5.70 8.80 -13.54
C ALA A 257 -5.19 10.04 -12.79
N VAL A 258 -6.07 10.78 -12.11
CA VAL A 258 -5.67 11.90 -11.24
C VAL A 258 -4.86 11.42 -10.05
N PHE A 259 -5.28 10.33 -9.40
CA PHE A 259 -4.64 9.83 -8.17
C PHE A 259 -3.29 9.17 -8.40
N THR A 260 -3.03 8.66 -9.60
CA THR A 260 -1.78 7.92 -9.91
C THR A 260 -0.72 8.75 -10.61
N ARG A 261 -0.98 10.03 -10.90
CA ARG A 261 0.01 10.96 -11.47
C ARG A 261 0.63 11.86 -10.41
N VAL A 262 1.86 12.31 -10.67
CA VAL A 262 2.54 13.33 -9.86
C VAL A 262 1.70 14.62 -9.84
N GLN A 263 1.55 15.22 -8.66
CA GLN A 263 0.72 16.42 -8.46
C GLN A 263 1.53 17.71 -8.61
N ASP A 264 2.61 17.83 -7.85
CA ASP A 264 3.51 18.99 -7.85
C ASP A 264 4.96 18.51 -7.72
N SER A 265 5.66 18.49 -8.84
CA SER A 265 7.06 18.03 -8.89
C SER A 265 8.05 19.01 -8.26
N THR A 266 7.63 20.24 -7.94
CA THR A 266 8.48 21.23 -7.26
C THR A 266 8.59 20.93 -5.77
N VAL A 267 7.57 20.35 -5.16
CA VAL A 267 7.51 19.98 -3.74
C VAL A 267 7.79 18.50 -3.54
N SER A 268 7.14 17.65 -4.32
CA SER A 268 7.29 16.19 -4.23
C SER A 268 6.95 15.52 -5.56
N ARG A 269 7.74 14.51 -5.92
CA ARG A 269 7.43 13.68 -7.09
C ARG A 269 6.48 12.52 -6.76
N ARG A 270 5.72 12.59 -5.68
CA ARG A 270 4.69 11.61 -5.33
C ARG A 270 3.37 11.90 -6.03
N ALA A 271 2.61 10.85 -6.28
CA ALA A 271 1.20 10.93 -6.63
C ALA A 271 0.35 11.02 -5.33
N LEU A 272 -0.98 11.04 -5.45
CA LEU A 272 -1.87 11.12 -4.29
C LEU A 272 -1.85 9.82 -3.49
N GLY A 273 -1.14 9.81 -2.39
CA GLY A 273 -0.87 8.64 -1.54
C GLY A 273 0.26 7.73 -2.05
N TRP A 274 0.58 7.74 -3.34
CA TRP A 274 1.50 6.80 -3.96
C TRP A 274 2.94 7.33 -4.08
N GLU A 275 3.92 6.43 -3.95
CA GLU A 275 5.28 6.64 -4.41
C GLU A 275 5.36 6.50 -5.94
N THR A 276 6.33 7.19 -6.55
CA THR A 276 6.70 7.03 -7.96
C THR A 276 8.18 6.63 -8.06
N PRO A 277 8.65 6.03 -9.16
CA PRO A 277 10.02 5.53 -9.30
C PRO A 277 11.02 6.66 -9.54
N THR A 278 10.98 7.69 -8.71
CA THR A 278 11.85 8.86 -8.81
C THR A 278 12.72 8.99 -7.56
N GLY A 279 14.01 9.26 -7.75
CA GLY A 279 14.95 9.33 -6.64
C GLY A 279 15.26 7.96 -6.03
N ARG A 280 15.69 7.94 -4.77
CA ARG A 280 15.99 6.71 -4.03
C ARG A 280 14.69 6.09 -3.50
N ASN A 281 14.25 5.01 -4.10
CA ASN A 281 13.02 4.31 -3.76
C ASN A 281 13.15 2.79 -3.87
N SER A 282 12.07 2.05 -3.65
CA SER A 282 12.02 0.59 -3.71
C SER A 282 11.58 0.01 -5.05
N ALA A 283 11.31 0.86 -6.06
CA ALA A 283 10.90 0.46 -7.40
C ALA A 283 12.01 -0.17 -8.24
N GLY A 284 13.25 -0.06 -7.79
CA GLY A 284 14.41 -0.41 -8.63
C GLY A 284 14.68 0.64 -9.69
N THR A 285 15.26 0.21 -10.80
CA THR A 285 15.73 1.09 -11.89
C THR A 285 15.07 0.82 -13.23
N LYS A 286 14.20 -0.20 -13.31
CA LYS A 286 13.65 -0.70 -14.59
C LYS A 286 12.16 -0.44 -14.77
N LEU A 287 11.44 -0.03 -13.74
CA LEU A 287 10.05 0.40 -13.88
C LEU A 287 9.97 1.75 -14.60
N SER A 288 8.91 1.94 -15.38
CA SER A 288 8.71 3.18 -16.15
C SER A 288 8.43 4.39 -15.22
N PRO A 289 8.61 5.62 -15.72
CA PRO A 289 8.22 6.82 -14.96
C PRO A 289 6.73 6.92 -14.62
N LEU A 290 5.87 6.12 -15.25
CA LEU A 290 4.43 6.04 -14.99
C LEU A 290 4.08 5.06 -13.86
N ALA A 291 5.06 4.31 -13.37
CA ALA A 291 4.83 3.38 -12.28
C ALA A 291 4.51 4.12 -10.98
N PHE A 292 3.70 3.48 -10.17
CA PHE A 292 3.36 3.95 -8.83
C PHE A 292 3.25 2.76 -7.87
N GLY A 293 3.54 3.00 -6.61
CA GLY A 293 3.58 1.95 -5.61
C GLY A 293 3.66 2.48 -4.21
N HIS A 294 3.86 1.60 -3.25
CA HIS A 294 4.12 1.96 -1.86
C HIS A 294 4.77 0.81 -1.10
N THR A 295 5.35 1.12 0.05
CA THR A 295 5.95 0.14 0.94
C THR A 295 5.29 0.13 2.31
N GLY A 296 5.38 -1.01 3.01
CA GLY A 296 4.97 -1.18 4.39
C GLY A 296 6.14 -1.49 5.32
N PHE A 297 6.06 -0.98 6.54
CA PHE A 297 7.12 -1.13 7.55
C PHE A 297 7.40 -2.60 7.88
N THR A 298 6.39 -3.43 7.90
CA THR A 298 6.48 -4.89 8.14
C THR A 298 7.24 -5.66 7.07
N GLY A 299 7.54 -5.02 5.93
CA GLY A 299 8.30 -5.62 4.83
C GLY A 299 7.48 -5.82 3.55
N THR A 300 6.27 -5.30 3.52
CA THR A 300 5.37 -5.38 2.36
C THR A 300 5.68 -4.31 1.32
N SER A 301 5.33 -4.56 0.06
CA SER A 301 5.34 -3.56 -1.01
C SER A 301 4.44 -3.96 -2.17
N ILE A 302 3.94 -2.97 -2.90
CA ILE A 302 3.21 -3.11 -4.13
C ILE A 302 3.70 -2.06 -5.13
N TRP A 303 3.95 -2.48 -6.36
CA TRP A 303 4.26 -1.61 -7.49
C TRP A 303 3.43 -1.99 -8.69
N MET A 304 2.92 -1.00 -9.40
CA MET A 304 2.14 -1.14 -10.63
C MET A 304 2.75 -0.24 -11.69
N ASP A 305 2.98 -0.78 -12.87
CA ASP A 305 3.50 -0.05 -14.02
C ASP A 305 2.54 -0.18 -15.21
N PRO A 306 1.72 0.83 -15.47
CA PRO A 306 0.75 0.82 -16.57
C PRO A 306 1.41 0.73 -17.95
N ALA A 307 2.62 1.28 -18.12
CA ALA A 307 3.32 1.27 -19.38
C ALA A 307 3.92 -0.09 -19.74
N GLN A 308 4.35 -0.86 -18.72
CA GLN A 308 4.87 -2.21 -18.90
C GLN A 308 3.77 -3.29 -18.72
N ASP A 309 2.53 -2.90 -18.44
CA ASP A 309 1.45 -3.81 -18.05
C ASP A 309 1.92 -4.80 -16.97
N LEU A 310 2.42 -4.28 -15.86
CA LEU A 310 3.10 -5.06 -14.85
C LEU A 310 2.65 -4.66 -13.45
N PHE A 311 2.45 -5.63 -12.58
CA PHE A 311 2.45 -5.41 -11.13
C PHE A 311 3.41 -6.37 -10.42
N VAL A 312 3.97 -5.90 -9.30
CA VAL A 312 4.82 -6.67 -8.40
C VAL A 312 4.34 -6.44 -6.97
N VAL A 313 3.92 -7.51 -6.30
CA VAL A 313 3.58 -7.51 -4.87
C VAL A 313 4.61 -8.36 -4.15
N LEU A 314 5.18 -7.82 -3.08
CA LEU A 314 6.05 -8.55 -2.16
C LEU A 314 5.49 -8.41 -0.75
N LEU A 315 5.24 -9.53 -0.12
CA LEU A 315 4.78 -9.64 1.26
C LEU A 315 5.85 -10.37 2.08
N THR A 316 6.33 -9.76 3.14
CA THR A 316 7.29 -10.35 4.07
C THR A 316 6.95 -9.97 5.51
N ASN A 317 7.50 -10.70 6.45
CA ASN A 317 7.48 -10.35 7.87
C ASN A 317 8.88 -9.99 8.38
N ARG A 318 9.55 -9.08 7.67
CA ARG A 318 10.94 -8.68 7.99
C ARG A 318 11.14 -8.24 9.44
N VAL A 319 10.09 -7.75 10.11
CA VAL A 319 10.12 -7.31 11.50
C VAL A 319 10.04 -8.47 12.51
N ASN A 320 9.91 -9.71 12.05
CA ASN A 320 9.92 -10.89 12.92
C ASN A 320 11.36 -11.43 13.05
N PRO A 321 11.93 -11.59 14.27
CA PRO A 321 11.31 -11.24 15.54
C PRO A 321 11.51 -9.77 15.96
N THR A 322 12.25 -8.96 15.19
CA THR A 322 12.61 -7.60 15.57
C THR A 322 12.64 -6.63 14.37
N ARG A 323 12.21 -5.40 14.61
CA ARG A 323 12.27 -4.28 13.64
C ARG A 323 13.68 -3.82 13.28
N GLN A 324 14.70 -4.26 14.01
CA GLN A 324 16.10 -3.92 13.73
C GLN A 324 16.61 -4.46 12.39
N ASN A 325 15.93 -5.45 11.81
CA ASN A 325 16.26 -5.97 10.49
C ASN A 325 15.89 -4.95 9.39
N THR A 326 16.90 -4.46 8.66
CA THR A 326 16.75 -3.45 7.60
C THR A 326 17.05 -3.98 6.19
N GLY A 327 17.33 -5.28 6.04
CA GLY A 327 17.75 -5.90 4.76
C GLY A 327 16.74 -5.84 3.62
N ILE A 328 15.47 -5.56 3.93
CA ILE A 328 14.36 -5.56 2.96
C ILE A 328 14.50 -4.53 1.84
N GLY A 329 15.12 -3.37 2.06
CA GLY A 329 15.19 -2.29 1.09
C GLY A 329 15.81 -2.72 -0.25
N ALA A 330 16.97 -3.36 -0.20
CA ALA A 330 17.65 -3.87 -1.39
C ALA A 330 16.88 -5.02 -2.08
N VAL A 331 16.14 -5.83 -1.31
CA VAL A 331 15.36 -6.94 -1.86
C VAL A 331 14.21 -6.43 -2.73
N ARG A 332 13.48 -5.41 -2.26
CA ARG A 332 12.38 -4.79 -3.02
C ARG A 332 12.84 -4.32 -4.41
N SER A 333 13.93 -3.54 -4.45
CA SER A 333 14.48 -3.04 -5.71
C SER A 333 14.95 -4.16 -6.64
N ARG A 334 15.65 -5.16 -6.10
CA ARG A 334 16.12 -6.32 -6.89
C ARG A 334 14.98 -7.15 -7.47
N ILE A 335 13.89 -7.33 -6.74
CA ILE A 335 12.71 -8.06 -7.24
C ILE A 335 12.05 -7.27 -8.37
N ALA A 336 11.82 -5.96 -8.19
CA ALA A 336 11.22 -5.10 -9.22
C ALA A 336 12.06 -5.14 -10.51
N ASP A 337 13.39 -4.99 -10.41
CA ASP A 337 14.30 -5.03 -11.55
C ASP A 337 14.34 -6.40 -12.24
N ALA A 338 14.38 -7.49 -11.45
CA ALA A 338 14.42 -8.84 -12.00
C ALA A 338 13.12 -9.21 -12.73
N VAL A 339 11.99 -8.72 -12.24
CA VAL A 339 10.69 -8.97 -12.84
C VAL A 339 10.51 -8.14 -14.10
N SER A 340 10.79 -6.83 -14.05
CA SER A 340 10.70 -5.96 -15.23
C SER A 340 11.59 -6.47 -16.38
N ALA A 341 12.83 -6.89 -16.08
CA ALA A 341 13.73 -7.45 -17.10
C ALA A 341 13.18 -8.75 -17.72
N ALA A 342 12.58 -9.63 -16.91
CA ALA A 342 12.02 -10.89 -17.42
C ALA A 342 10.79 -10.66 -18.31
N MET A 343 9.92 -9.71 -17.95
CA MET A 343 8.73 -9.38 -18.73
C MET A 343 9.10 -8.73 -20.08
N SER A 344 10.08 -7.83 -20.07
CA SER A 344 10.58 -7.20 -21.33
C SER A 344 11.20 -8.22 -22.28
N GLY A 345 11.98 -9.20 -21.78
CA GLY A 345 12.55 -10.28 -22.57
C GLY A 345 11.51 -11.23 -23.17
N ALA A 346 10.45 -11.53 -22.43
CA ALA A 346 9.34 -12.36 -22.91
C ALA A 346 8.55 -11.67 -24.04
N SER A 347 8.33 -10.37 -23.93
CA SER A 347 7.63 -9.58 -24.97
C SER A 347 8.43 -9.51 -26.28
N ALA A 348 9.75 -9.38 -26.20
CA ALA A 348 10.62 -9.39 -27.37
C ALA A 348 10.64 -10.75 -28.09
N SER A 349 10.64 -11.86 -27.34
CA SER A 349 10.61 -13.23 -27.90
C SER A 349 9.29 -13.52 -28.62
N THR A 350 8.16 -13.08 -28.11
CA THR A 350 6.85 -13.25 -28.75
C THR A 350 6.66 -12.40 -29.99
N ALA A 351 7.22 -11.19 -30.01
CA ALA A 351 7.21 -10.34 -31.21
C ALA A 351 8.09 -10.91 -32.33
N GLY A 352 9.29 -11.43 -32.01
CA GLY A 352 10.19 -12.09 -32.98
C GLY A 352 9.58 -13.36 -33.59
N SER A 353 8.86 -14.16 -32.79
CA SER A 353 8.17 -15.38 -33.27
C SER A 353 6.98 -15.07 -34.17
N ARG A 354 6.27 -13.97 -33.97
CA ARG A 354 5.18 -13.51 -34.86
C ARG A 354 5.74 -12.99 -36.18
N ALA A 355 6.80 -12.17 -36.16
CA ALA A 355 7.44 -11.67 -37.37
C ALA A 355 8.00 -12.79 -38.30
N LEU A 356 8.51 -13.88 -37.69
CA LEU A 356 8.97 -15.07 -38.42
C LEU A 356 7.82 -15.92 -38.97
N ALA A 357 6.64 -15.90 -38.37
CA ALA A 357 5.44 -16.60 -38.87
C ALA A 357 4.84 -15.87 -40.08
N ASP A 358 4.75 -14.54 -40.02
CA ASP A 358 4.22 -13.71 -41.11
C ASP A 358 5.15 -13.72 -42.37
N SER A 359 6.47 -13.82 -42.19
CA SER A 359 7.42 -13.89 -43.31
C SER A 359 7.37 -15.22 -44.09
N LYS A 360 6.71 -16.28 -43.57
CA LYS A 360 6.55 -17.58 -44.23
C LYS A 360 5.26 -17.74 -45.01
N GLN A 361 4.37 -16.72 -45.01
CA GLN A 361 3.09 -16.72 -45.72
C GLN A 361 3.04 -15.87 -47.00
N GLU A 362 4.20 -15.50 -47.62
CA GLU A 362 4.14 -14.92 -48.94
C GLU A 362 3.84 -16.01 -50.01
N PRO A 363 2.78 -15.85 -50.78
CA PRO A 363 2.40 -16.83 -51.81
C PRO A 363 3.45 -16.77 -52.95
N ARG A 364 4.04 -17.91 -53.24
CA ARG A 364 4.79 -18.08 -54.51
C ARG A 364 3.82 -17.84 -55.66
N ARG A 365 4.08 -16.80 -56.43
CA ARG A 365 3.51 -16.63 -57.78
C ARG A 365 4.34 -17.41 -58.77
#